data_49a6c381c82662bf908625b7e7149c60
#
_entry.id   49a6c381c82662bf908625b7e7149c60
#
_cell.length_a   1.000
_cell.length_b   1.000
_cell.length_c   1.000
_cell.angle_alpha   90.00
_cell.angle_beta   90.00
_cell.angle_gamma   90.00
#
_symmetry.space_group_name_H-M   'P 1'
#
loop_
_entity.id
_entity.type
_entity.pdbx_description
1 polymer ?
#
loop_
_entity_poly.entity_id
_entity_poly.type
_entity_poly.pdbx_seq_one_letter_code
_entity_poly.pdbx_strand_id
1 'polypeptide(L)'
;RYETRIEASYDLIWEMREPGGVDWSADWPSEFGISYESLAPKMPDGLCVNSYNRNGQKSSRHLPPKGGIVEMSPGMNSLLMYNDDTEFIIFDDLNNSVSAKATTRSRSRASYTGNTLDPASKGEPEKTVSPPDPLFGHYIEAYEQLAIPIPETLNATLRPLVFSYLIRYEFTHGTEYIGLA
;
A
#
# COMPACT_ATOMS: atom_id res chain seq x y z
N ARG A 1 30.10 7.48 3.91
CA ARG A 1 28.68 7.69 3.55
C ARG A 1 28.40 9.18 3.57
N TYR A 2 27.47 9.60 2.74
CA TYR A 2 27.06 10.99 2.61
C TYR A 2 25.57 11.10 2.90
N GLU A 3 25.11 12.26 3.31
CA GLU A 3 23.76 12.47 3.77
C GLU A 3 22.89 13.09 2.69
N THR A 4 21.65 12.61 2.61
CA THR A 4 20.57 13.24 1.82
C THR A 4 19.39 13.47 2.78
N ARG A 5 18.78 14.64 2.70
CA ARG A 5 17.54 14.96 3.39
C ARG A 5 16.36 14.53 2.50
N ILE A 6 15.62 13.57 2.96
CA ILE A 6 14.34 13.20 2.34
C ILE A 6 13.25 14.12 2.88
N GLU A 7 12.50 14.76 2.00
CA GLU A 7 11.26 15.47 2.31
C GLU A 7 10.11 14.71 1.65
N ALA A 8 9.35 13.99 2.47
CA ALA A 8 8.29 13.11 2.01
C ALA A 8 6.92 13.80 2.09
N SER A 9 6.13 13.60 1.06
CA SER A 9 4.71 13.92 0.98
C SER A 9 3.91 12.71 0.53
N TYR A 10 2.59 12.71 0.73
CA TYR A 10 1.72 11.60 0.40
C TYR A 10 0.59 12.08 -0.50
N ASP A 11 0.35 11.33 -1.56
CA ASP A 11 -0.82 11.53 -2.39
C ASP A 11 -2.03 10.88 -1.68
N LEU A 12 -2.89 11.70 -1.11
CA LEU A 12 -4.07 11.27 -0.36
C LEU A 12 -5.35 11.31 -1.20
N ILE A 13 -5.24 11.28 -2.53
CA ILE A 13 -6.39 11.13 -3.40
C ILE A 13 -7.04 9.77 -3.14
N TRP A 14 -8.31 9.80 -2.72
CA TRP A 14 -9.02 8.61 -2.29
C TRP A 14 -10.34 8.36 -3.02
N GLU A 15 -10.76 9.31 -3.84
CA GLU A 15 -11.95 9.16 -4.66
C GLU A 15 -11.63 9.50 -6.10
N MET A 16 -11.88 8.55 -6.99
CA MET A 16 -11.93 8.77 -8.43
C MET A 16 -13.33 8.42 -8.91
N ARG A 17 -13.96 9.37 -9.60
CA ARG A 17 -15.32 9.20 -10.14
C ARG A 17 -15.27 9.16 -11.65
N GLU A 18 -16.03 8.25 -12.23
CA GLU A 18 -16.34 8.31 -13.64
C GLU A 18 -17.25 9.55 -13.91
N PRO A 19 -17.13 10.18 -15.07
CA PRO A 19 -18.03 11.28 -15.46
C PRO A 19 -19.49 10.84 -15.38
N GLY A 20 -20.31 11.56 -14.59
CA GLY A 20 -21.71 11.21 -14.32
C GLY A 20 -21.92 10.12 -13.27
N GLY A 21 -20.87 9.68 -12.59
CA GLY A 21 -20.96 8.75 -11.47
C GLY A 21 -21.60 9.33 -10.21
N VAL A 22 -21.88 8.48 -9.25
CA VAL A 22 -22.49 8.86 -7.96
C VAL A 22 -21.54 9.73 -7.16
N ASP A 23 -22.04 10.81 -6.58
CA ASP A 23 -21.33 11.59 -5.58
C ASP A 23 -21.50 10.97 -4.19
N TRP A 24 -20.62 10.05 -3.85
CA TRP A 24 -20.69 9.34 -2.57
C TRP A 24 -20.51 10.26 -1.36
N SER A 25 -19.85 11.40 -1.50
CA SER A 25 -19.74 12.38 -0.41
C SER A 25 -21.07 13.02 -0.06
N ALA A 26 -21.95 13.18 -1.06
CA ALA A 26 -23.29 13.75 -0.87
C ALA A 26 -24.35 12.66 -0.58
N ASP A 27 -24.22 11.49 -1.20
CA ASP A 27 -25.25 10.44 -1.25
C ASP A 27 -24.85 9.17 -0.50
N TRP A 28 -23.98 9.28 0.52
CA TRP A 28 -23.52 8.11 1.29
C TRP A 28 -24.65 7.45 2.07
N PRO A 29 -24.98 6.18 1.80
CA PRO A 29 -26.06 5.49 2.49
C PRO A 29 -25.75 5.27 3.98
N SER A 30 -26.67 5.69 4.84
CA SER A 30 -26.53 5.53 6.31
C SER A 30 -26.53 4.08 6.77
N GLU A 31 -27.14 3.17 5.99
CA GLU A 31 -27.19 1.74 6.25
C GLU A 31 -25.85 1.02 6.15
N PHE A 32 -24.81 1.66 5.58
CA PHE A 32 -23.46 1.07 5.54
C PHE A 32 -22.80 0.99 6.91
N GLY A 33 -23.28 1.74 7.90
CA GLY A 33 -22.79 1.67 9.29
C GLY A 33 -21.38 2.24 9.50
N ILE A 34 -20.77 2.81 8.46
CA ILE A 34 -19.49 3.53 8.49
C ILE A 34 -19.66 4.90 7.84
N SER A 35 -18.89 5.88 8.25
CA SER A 35 -18.93 7.19 7.60
C SER A 35 -18.09 7.20 6.32
N TYR A 36 -18.48 8.05 5.37
CA TYR A 36 -17.73 8.25 4.12
C TYR A 36 -16.28 8.69 4.39
N GLU A 37 -16.11 9.62 5.32
CA GLU A 37 -14.80 10.16 5.70
C GLU A 37 -13.89 9.12 6.35
N SER A 38 -14.47 8.06 6.93
CA SER A 38 -13.67 6.98 7.54
C SER A 38 -12.90 6.14 6.51
N LEU A 39 -13.28 6.23 5.23
CA LEU A 39 -12.61 5.57 4.11
C LEU A 39 -11.41 6.37 3.60
N ALA A 40 -11.30 7.65 3.96
CA ALA A 40 -10.20 8.49 3.51
C ALA A 40 -8.85 7.94 4.00
N PRO A 41 -7.85 7.81 3.11
CA PRO A 41 -6.53 7.40 3.53
C PRO A 41 -5.92 8.43 4.46
N LYS A 42 -5.23 7.96 5.49
CA LYS A 42 -4.52 8.80 6.45
C LYS A 42 -3.03 8.78 6.13
N MET A 43 -2.37 9.88 6.47
CA MET A 43 -0.92 9.91 6.42
C MET A 43 -0.36 8.83 7.37
N PRO A 44 0.57 7.99 6.92
CA PRO A 44 1.16 6.95 7.76
C PRO A 44 1.99 7.54 8.90
N ASP A 45 2.29 6.71 9.90
CA ASP A 45 3.06 7.12 11.08
C ASP A 45 4.58 6.99 10.89
N GLY A 46 5.02 6.28 9.87
CA GLY A 46 6.42 6.02 9.59
C GLY A 46 6.75 5.93 8.11
N LEU A 47 8.03 6.09 7.80
CA LEU A 47 8.60 5.97 6.47
C LEU A 47 9.86 5.11 6.52
N CYS A 48 9.89 4.05 5.75
CA CYS A 48 11.09 3.27 5.50
C CYS A 48 11.72 3.69 4.18
N VAL A 49 13.02 3.96 4.19
CA VAL A 49 13.82 4.25 3.01
C VAL A 49 14.89 3.19 2.87
N ASN A 50 14.81 2.41 1.81
CA ASN A 50 15.86 1.47 1.39
C ASN A 50 16.65 2.09 0.26
N SER A 51 17.97 2.17 0.40
CA SER A 51 18.88 2.54 -0.67
C SER A 51 19.71 1.33 -1.08
N TYR A 52 19.92 1.17 -2.39
CA TYR A 52 20.68 0.07 -2.98
C TYR A 52 21.75 0.67 -3.88
N ASN A 53 23.02 0.45 -3.54
CA ASN A 53 24.14 0.94 -4.35
C ASN A 53 24.37 0.05 -5.59
N ARG A 54 25.29 0.45 -6.47
CA ARG A 54 25.64 -0.32 -7.69
C ARG A 54 26.10 -1.76 -7.42
N ASN A 55 26.61 -2.03 -6.22
CA ASN A 55 27.06 -3.37 -5.82
C ASN A 55 25.92 -4.22 -5.21
N GLY A 56 24.69 -3.72 -5.23
CA GLY A 56 23.53 -4.38 -4.64
C GLY A 56 23.49 -4.33 -3.10
N GLN A 57 24.37 -3.56 -2.46
CA GLN A 57 24.36 -3.42 -1.02
C GLN A 57 23.21 -2.52 -0.60
N LYS A 58 22.34 -3.04 0.27
CA LYS A 58 21.21 -2.34 0.85
C LYS A 58 21.60 -1.59 2.11
N SER A 59 21.05 -0.41 2.28
CA SER A 59 20.97 0.32 3.55
C SER A 59 19.52 0.70 3.80
N SER A 60 19.02 0.49 5.02
CA SER A 60 17.64 0.80 5.40
C SER A 60 17.63 1.85 6.50
N ARG A 61 16.69 2.78 6.42
CA ARG A 61 16.47 3.81 7.42
C ARG A 61 14.97 3.99 7.68
N HIS A 62 14.58 3.93 8.96
CA HIS A 62 13.23 4.29 9.39
C HIS A 62 13.23 5.76 9.80
N LEU A 63 12.26 6.50 9.31
CA LEU A 63 12.13 7.95 9.47
C LEU A 63 10.71 8.28 9.94
N PRO A 64 10.53 9.47 10.55
CA PRO A 64 9.20 10.06 10.66
C PRO A 64 8.51 10.17 9.30
N PRO A 65 7.17 10.23 9.24
CA PRO A 65 6.44 10.21 7.97
C PRO A 65 6.82 11.35 7.02
N LYS A 66 7.24 12.49 7.53
CA LYS A 66 7.66 13.64 6.72
C LYS A 66 9.09 13.53 6.18
N GLY A 67 9.81 12.46 6.54
CA GLY A 67 11.17 12.23 6.09
C GLY A 67 12.23 12.56 7.15
N GLY A 68 13.45 12.75 6.70
CA GLY A 68 14.64 12.97 7.56
C GLY A 68 15.94 12.72 6.82
N ILE A 69 17.01 12.51 7.55
CA ILE A 69 18.35 12.28 6.98
C ILE A 69 18.58 10.79 6.73
N VAL A 70 19.05 10.49 5.53
CA VAL A 70 19.47 9.15 5.10
C VAL A 70 20.93 9.19 4.67
N GLU A 71 21.72 8.24 5.15
CA GLU A 71 23.11 8.07 4.74
C GLU A 71 23.20 7.05 3.60
N MET A 72 23.84 7.44 2.51
CA MET A 72 24.03 6.59 1.35
C MET A 72 25.50 6.52 0.91
N SER A 73 25.81 5.49 0.14
CA SER A 73 27.12 5.40 -0.53
C SER A 73 27.15 6.41 -1.69
N PRO A 74 28.31 7.05 -1.96
CA PRO A 74 28.42 7.97 -3.08
C PRO A 74 28.23 7.24 -4.40
N GLY A 75 27.75 7.97 -5.40
CA GLY A 75 27.44 7.45 -6.73
C GLY A 75 25.99 7.01 -6.87
N MET A 76 25.72 6.21 -7.90
CA MET A 76 24.35 5.82 -8.24
C MET A 76 23.76 4.84 -7.23
N ASN A 77 22.57 5.14 -6.75
CA ASN A 77 21.73 4.30 -5.90
C ASN A 77 20.34 4.21 -6.50
N SER A 78 19.63 3.12 -6.24
CA SER A 78 18.18 3.10 -6.36
C SER A 78 17.55 3.24 -4.96
N LEU A 79 16.39 3.90 -4.89
CA LEU A 79 15.71 4.17 -3.63
C LEU A 79 14.30 3.59 -3.67
N LEU A 80 13.95 2.82 -2.65
CA LEU A 80 12.60 2.32 -2.42
C LEU A 80 12.09 2.89 -1.10
N MET A 81 11.01 3.66 -1.17
CA MET A 81 10.38 4.31 -0.03
C MET A 81 8.96 3.77 0.15
N TYR A 82 8.59 3.43 1.36
CA TYR A 82 7.25 2.94 1.70
C TYR A 82 6.97 3.17 3.19
N ASN A 83 5.69 3.17 3.55
CA ASN A 83 5.33 3.16 4.97
C ASN A 83 5.42 1.73 5.52
N ASP A 84 5.89 1.62 6.76
CA ASP A 84 6.12 0.35 7.44
C ASP A 84 5.28 0.16 8.72
N ASP A 85 4.31 1.05 8.91
CA ASP A 85 3.31 1.00 9.97
C ASP A 85 2.11 0.07 9.60
N THR A 86 2.41 -1.07 8.97
CA THR A 86 1.42 -2.02 8.47
C THR A 86 1.37 -3.28 9.34
N GLU A 87 0.16 -3.84 9.52
CA GLU A 87 -0.06 -5.10 10.26
C GLU A 87 -0.26 -6.29 9.32
N PHE A 88 -0.98 -6.07 8.22
CA PHE A 88 -1.39 -7.14 7.29
C PHE A 88 -0.60 -7.18 5.99
N ILE A 89 0.27 -6.21 5.76
CA ILE A 89 1.21 -6.22 4.64
C ILE A 89 2.47 -6.99 5.03
N ILE A 90 2.88 -7.91 4.16
CA ILE A 90 4.14 -8.65 4.27
C ILE A 90 5.06 -8.16 3.16
N PHE A 91 6.25 -7.75 3.55
CA PHE A 91 7.29 -7.34 2.61
C PHE A 91 8.27 -8.48 2.40
N ASP A 92 8.48 -8.85 1.14
CA ASP A 92 9.40 -9.90 0.74
C ASP A 92 10.49 -9.35 -0.20
N ASP A 93 11.64 -10.03 -0.18
CA ASP A 93 12.78 -9.78 -1.07
C ASP A 93 13.26 -8.32 -1.09
N LEU A 94 13.18 -7.66 0.07
CA LEU A 94 13.62 -6.27 0.24
C LEU A 94 15.14 -6.06 0.08
N ASN A 95 15.90 -7.12 -0.17
CA ASN A 95 17.34 -7.01 -0.43
C ASN A 95 17.65 -6.62 -1.88
N ASN A 96 16.66 -6.67 -2.74
CA ASN A 96 16.79 -6.28 -4.15
C ASN A 96 15.62 -5.36 -4.54
N SER A 97 15.93 -4.15 -5.02
CA SER A 97 14.91 -3.16 -5.39
C SER A 97 14.01 -3.59 -6.55
N VAL A 98 14.47 -4.50 -7.42
CA VAL A 98 13.72 -4.95 -8.60
C VAL A 98 12.73 -6.06 -8.25
N SER A 99 13.07 -6.92 -7.28
CA SER A 99 12.26 -8.06 -6.86
C SER A 99 11.48 -7.83 -5.56
N ALA A 100 11.68 -6.69 -4.91
CA ALA A 100 10.94 -6.31 -3.71
C ALA A 100 9.42 -6.40 -3.94
N LYS A 101 8.73 -7.04 -2.99
CA LYS A 101 7.28 -7.30 -3.08
C LYS A 101 6.60 -6.91 -1.79
N ALA A 102 5.34 -6.49 -1.93
CA ALA A 102 4.40 -6.37 -0.84
C ALA A 102 3.19 -7.25 -1.12
N THR A 103 2.80 -8.06 -0.15
CA THR A 103 1.65 -8.97 -0.24
C THR A 103 0.80 -8.85 1.01
N THR A 104 -0.47 -9.26 0.94
CA THR A 104 -1.34 -9.32 2.11
C THR A 104 -1.21 -10.66 2.81
N ARG A 105 -1.31 -10.64 4.14
CA ARG A 105 -1.31 -11.84 4.96
C ARG A 105 -2.55 -12.68 4.67
N SER A 106 -2.36 -13.92 4.29
CA SER A 106 -3.44 -14.89 4.16
C SER A 106 -3.84 -15.46 5.51
N ARG A 107 -5.11 -15.82 5.64
CA ARG A 107 -5.64 -16.58 6.79
C ARG A 107 -6.68 -17.59 6.31
N SER A 108 -6.89 -18.64 7.10
CA SER A 108 -7.92 -19.65 6.85
C SER A 108 -9.13 -19.40 7.74
N ARG A 109 -10.32 -19.61 7.21
CA ARG A 109 -11.54 -19.66 8.00
C ARG A 109 -11.77 -21.11 8.47
N ALA A 110 -11.68 -21.35 9.76
CA ALA A 110 -11.89 -22.69 10.33
C ALA A 110 -13.35 -23.19 10.18
N SER A 111 -14.31 -22.30 10.01
CA SER A 111 -15.74 -22.63 9.85
C SER A 111 -16.19 -22.82 8.42
N TYR A 112 -15.31 -22.63 7.44
CA TYR A 112 -15.67 -22.79 6.04
C TYR A 112 -15.68 -24.27 5.65
N THR A 113 -16.77 -24.73 5.08
CA THR A 113 -16.96 -26.13 4.69
C THR A 113 -16.92 -26.36 3.17
N GLY A 114 -16.43 -25.38 2.44
CA GLY A 114 -16.36 -25.40 0.97
C GLY A 114 -17.51 -24.62 0.30
N ASN A 115 -17.37 -24.40 -0.99
CA ASN A 115 -18.40 -23.77 -1.79
C ASN A 115 -19.50 -24.79 -2.15
N THR A 116 -20.75 -24.49 -1.80
CA THR A 116 -21.89 -25.36 -2.10
C THR A 116 -22.15 -25.50 -3.61
N LEU A 117 -21.70 -24.55 -4.42
CA LEU A 117 -21.80 -24.57 -5.89
C LEU A 117 -20.64 -25.29 -6.57
N ASP A 118 -19.57 -25.57 -5.84
CA ASP A 118 -18.41 -26.32 -6.32
C ASP A 118 -18.13 -27.51 -5.38
N PRO A 119 -18.64 -28.70 -5.73
CA PRO A 119 -18.43 -29.89 -4.91
C PRO A 119 -16.97 -30.29 -4.73
N ALA A 120 -16.07 -29.87 -5.64
CA ALA A 120 -14.66 -30.15 -5.54
C ALA A 120 -13.96 -29.38 -4.41
N SER A 121 -14.54 -28.27 -3.99
CA SER A 121 -14.01 -27.46 -2.87
C SER A 121 -14.48 -27.92 -1.49
N LYS A 122 -15.38 -28.92 -1.43
CA LYS A 122 -15.96 -29.41 -0.18
C LYS A 122 -14.87 -30.01 0.73
N GLY A 123 -14.76 -29.45 1.91
CA GLY A 123 -13.75 -29.86 2.91
C GLY A 123 -12.42 -29.14 2.80
N GLU A 124 -12.18 -28.36 1.75
CA GLU A 124 -11.01 -27.49 1.68
C GLU A 124 -11.22 -26.22 2.53
N PRO A 125 -10.22 -25.83 3.34
CA PRO A 125 -10.33 -24.58 4.07
C PRO A 125 -10.31 -23.40 3.10
N GLU A 126 -11.25 -22.47 3.26
CA GLU A 126 -11.23 -21.23 2.52
C GLU A 126 -9.95 -20.46 2.84
N LYS A 127 -9.17 -20.14 1.81
CA LYS A 127 -8.05 -19.23 1.92
C LYS A 127 -8.56 -17.81 1.67
N THR A 128 -8.59 -17.01 2.70
CA THR A 128 -8.92 -15.59 2.60
C THR A 128 -7.68 -14.76 2.86
N VAL A 129 -7.68 -13.53 2.38
CA VAL A 129 -6.67 -12.53 2.72
C VAL A 129 -7.26 -11.55 3.73
N SER A 130 -6.44 -11.05 4.65
CA SER A 130 -6.85 -9.94 5.48
C SER A 130 -6.98 -8.69 4.60
N PRO A 131 -7.93 -7.78 4.91
CA PRO A 131 -7.93 -6.48 4.25
C PRO A 131 -6.54 -5.84 4.39
N PRO A 132 -5.94 -5.37 3.29
CA PRO A 132 -4.62 -4.75 3.39
C PRO A 132 -4.69 -3.42 4.12
N ASP A 133 -3.63 -3.11 4.85
CA ASP A 133 -3.41 -1.77 5.39
C ASP A 133 -3.20 -0.77 4.26
N PRO A 134 -3.43 0.53 4.49
CA PRO A 134 -2.99 1.56 3.55
C PRO A 134 -1.49 1.44 3.31
N LEU A 135 -1.10 1.32 2.06
CA LEU A 135 0.30 1.23 1.65
C LEU A 135 0.58 2.34 0.64
N PHE A 136 1.61 3.11 0.93
CA PHE A 136 2.15 4.14 0.05
C PHE A 136 3.57 3.77 -0.35
N GLY A 137 3.92 4.08 -1.59
CA GLY A 137 5.26 3.79 -2.08
C GLY A 137 5.77 4.80 -3.09
N HIS A 138 7.09 4.89 -3.17
CA HIS A 138 7.81 5.65 -4.19
C HIS A 138 9.11 4.94 -4.52
N TYR A 139 9.41 4.82 -5.80
CA TYR A 139 10.63 4.21 -6.30
C TYR A 139 11.40 5.16 -7.20
N ILE A 140 12.68 5.29 -6.95
CA ILE A 140 13.62 6.03 -7.78
C ILE A 140 14.67 5.04 -8.28
N GLU A 141 14.67 4.80 -9.57
CA GLU A 141 15.59 3.83 -10.20
C GLU A 141 17.06 4.28 -10.13
N ALA A 142 17.30 5.57 -10.30
CA ALA A 142 18.63 6.14 -10.37
C ALA A 142 18.69 7.48 -9.63
N TYR A 143 19.33 7.49 -8.48
CA TYR A 143 19.65 8.66 -7.69
C TYR A 143 21.17 8.74 -7.51
N GLU A 144 21.79 9.84 -7.91
CA GLU A 144 23.21 10.06 -7.70
C GLU A 144 23.47 10.74 -6.37
N GLN A 145 24.05 10.01 -5.43
CA GLN A 145 24.53 10.59 -4.18
C GLN A 145 25.87 11.26 -4.39
N LEU A 146 25.90 12.56 -4.29
CA LEU A 146 27.14 13.32 -4.39
C LEU A 146 28.02 13.13 -3.16
N ALA A 147 29.34 13.12 -3.38
CA ALA A 147 30.34 13.02 -2.31
C ALA A 147 30.67 14.42 -1.73
N ILE A 148 29.63 15.11 -1.24
CA ILE A 148 29.73 16.44 -0.66
C ILE A 148 29.30 16.44 0.82
N PRO A 149 29.87 17.30 1.66
CA PRO A 149 29.60 17.30 3.10
C PRO A 149 28.25 17.93 3.49
N ILE A 150 27.59 18.63 2.55
CA ILE A 150 26.31 19.28 2.80
C ILE A 150 25.20 18.36 2.28
N PRO A 151 24.20 17.99 3.08
CA PRO A 151 23.09 17.16 2.61
C PRO A 151 22.31 17.84 1.49
N GLU A 152 22.07 17.12 0.42
CA GLU A 152 21.11 17.53 -0.60
C GLU A 152 19.69 17.21 -0.15
N THR A 153 18.70 17.95 -0.67
CA THR A 153 17.29 17.68 -0.40
C THR A 153 16.67 16.93 -1.57
N LEU A 154 16.05 15.79 -1.26
CA LEU A 154 15.28 14.98 -2.19
C LEU A 154 13.81 15.02 -1.78
N ASN A 155 12.98 15.63 -2.65
CA ASN A 155 11.53 15.62 -2.47
C ASN A 155 10.96 14.32 -3.06
N ALA A 156 10.16 13.62 -2.27
CA ALA A 156 9.52 12.36 -2.67
C ALA A 156 8.03 12.41 -2.35
N THR A 157 7.18 12.15 -3.35
CA THR A 157 5.74 11.99 -3.15
C THR A 157 5.40 10.50 -3.24
N LEU A 158 4.99 9.93 -2.11
CA LEU A 158 4.53 8.55 -2.04
C LEU A 158 3.09 8.46 -2.54
N ARG A 159 2.82 7.48 -3.39
CA ARG A 159 1.50 7.23 -3.95
C ARG A 159 0.86 6.01 -3.31
N PRO A 160 -0.48 5.97 -3.21
CA PRO A 160 -1.18 4.80 -2.71
C PRO A 160 -0.94 3.61 -3.62
N LEU A 161 -0.69 2.45 -3.03
CA LEU A 161 -0.54 1.15 -3.68
C LEU A 161 -1.69 0.20 -3.36
N VAL A 162 -2.54 0.56 -2.41
CA VAL A 162 -3.76 -0.15 -2.03
C VAL A 162 -4.96 0.72 -2.33
N PHE A 163 -5.96 0.14 -2.98
CA PHE A 163 -7.19 0.83 -3.37
C PHE A 163 -8.40 0.05 -2.85
N SER A 164 -9.42 0.78 -2.40
CA SER A 164 -10.71 0.22 -2.04
C SER A 164 -11.70 0.46 -3.17
N TYR A 165 -12.46 -0.57 -3.52
CA TYR A 165 -13.52 -0.49 -4.51
C TYR A 165 -14.86 -0.59 -3.80
N LEU A 166 -15.75 0.37 -4.07
CA LEU A 166 -17.14 0.27 -3.66
C LEU A 166 -17.94 -0.31 -4.83
N ILE A 167 -18.53 -1.48 -4.60
CA ILE A 167 -19.33 -2.17 -5.61
C ILE A 167 -20.78 -2.18 -5.14
N ARG A 168 -21.67 -1.59 -5.95
CA ARG A 168 -23.10 -1.64 -5.74
C ARG A 168 -23.73 -2.67 -6.66
N TYR A 169 -24.42 -3.63 -6.09
CA TYR A 169 -25.20 -4.61 -6.83
C TYR A 169 -26.66 -4.20 -6.85
N GLU A 170 -27.26 -4.12 -8.02
CA GLU A 170 -28.70 -3.88 -8.21
C GLU A 170 -29.34 -5.15 -8.72
N PHE A 171 -30.30 -5.69 -7.97
CA PHE A 171 -31.04 -6.88 -8.35
C PHE A 171 -32.32 -6.48 -9.06
N THR A 172 -32.57 -7.07 -10.23
CA THR A 172 -33.84 -6.87 -10.94
C THR A 172 -34.98 -7.58 -10.21
N HIS A 173 -36.19 -7.11 -10.43
CA HIS A 173 -37.37 -7.71 -9.83
C HIS A 173 -37.47 -9.21 -10.16
N GLY A 174 -37.67 -10.07 -9.16
CA GLY A 174 -37.68 -11.51 -9.30
C GLY A 174 -36.33 -12.21 -9.15
N THR A 175 -35.26 -11.48 -8.89
CA THR A 175 -33.94 -12.04 -8.54
C THR A 175 -33.91 -12.35 -7.05
N GLU A 176 -33.50 -13.57 -6.70
CA GLU A 176 -33.35 -13.99 -5.31
C GLU A 176 -31.86 -13.88 -4.90
N TYR A 177 -31.57 -13.17 -3.83
CA TYR A 177 -30.22 -13.09 -3.27
C TYR A 177 -29.95 -14.30 -2.38
N ILE A 178 -28.96 -15.11 -2.74
CA ILE A 178 -28.59 -16.32 -2.00
C ILE A 178 -27.22 -16.20 -1.26
N GLY A 179 -26.52 -15.13 -1.44
CA GLY A 179 -25.25 -14.82 -0.75
C GLY A 179 -24.19 -14.28 -1.68
N LEU A 180 -23.21 -13.57 -1.07
CA LEU A 180 -21.96 -13.19 -1.68
C LEU A 180 -20.83 -13.84 -0.88
N ALA A 181 -19.85 -14.42 -1.56
CA ALA A 181 -18.63 -14.97 -0.99
C ALA A 181 -17.46 -14.01 -1.14
#